data_f2f5ba1a8c1becfa7c0dd877271b4968
#
_entry.id   f2f5ba1a8c1becfa7c0dd877271b4968
#
_cell.length_a   1.000
_cell.length_b   1.000
_cell.length_c   1.000
_cell.angle_alpha   90.00
_cell.angle_beta   90.00
_cell.angle_gamma   90.00
#
_symmetry.space_group_name_H-M   'P 1'
#
loop_
_entity.id
_entity.type
_entity.pdbx_description
1 polymer ?
#
loop_
_entity_poly.entity_id
_entity_poly.type
_entity_poly.pdbx_seq_one_letter_code
_entity_poly.pdbx_strand_id
1 'polypeptide(L)'
;FTPFLDSLMREGYCFPNAFANGHKSIEALPSVLSSIPSYRTPFVLMPQALAETKALPALLADEGYSTSFFNGSGRGSMGFGAYATLAGVQRYYSREDYEKVCSTGDFDGYWGIWDEPFLQYMSRTLSETPEPFFASAFTLTSHHPFVVPERYADTLPKGKTKVHQGVAYTDMALKKFMETSSKEPWFRRTIFVFVADHVSSETFAPKTLTPTGNTRIVCLIYTPDGSVRGRHEGVVQQIDLMPTLLGLLGYDKPYFAFGRDVLHETGRTAMATNS
;
A
#
# COMPACT_ATOMS: atom_id res chain seq x y z
N PHE A 1 14.48 -10.57 6.67
CA PHE A 1 13.07 -10.67 7.03
C PHE A 1 12.16 -10.55 5.81
N THR A 2 12.62 -9.89 4.75
CA THR A 2 11.85 -9.56 3.54
C THR A 2 12.50 -10.08 2.26
N PRO A 3 12.86 -11.38 2.16
CA PRO A 3 13.58 -11.90 0.99
C PRO A 3 12.79 -11.76 -0.32
N PHE A 4 11.47 -11.78 -0.26
CA PHE A 4 10.63 -11.61 -1.44
C PHE A 4 10.61 -10.15 -1.90
N LEU A 5 10.32 -9.19 -1.03
CA LEU A 5 10.38 -7.77 -1.38
C LEU A 5 11.79 -7.36 -1.83
N ASP A 6 12.85 -7.90 -1.20
CA ASP A 6 14.23 -7.68 -1.63
C ASP A 6 14.49 -8.20 -3.06
N SER A 7 13.84 -9.31 -3.47
CA SER A 7 13.94 -9.78 -4.86
C SER A 7 13.21 -8.85 -5.83
N LEU A 8 12.01 -8.40 -5.48
CA LEU A 8 11.26 -7.44 -6.30
C LEU A 8 11.99 -6.10 -6.44
N MET A 9 12.69 -5.63 -5.39
CA MET A 9 13.52 -4.43 -5.46
C MET A 9 14.68 -4.55 -6.44
N ARG A 10 15.22 -5.75 -6.66
CA ARG A 10 16.27 -6.01 -7.66
C ARG A 10 15.72 -6.15 -9.08
N GLU A 11 14.49 -6.63 -9.22
CA GLU A 11 13.87 -6.92 -10.52
C GLU A 11 12.99 -5.78 -11.05
N GLY A 12 12.45 -4.95 -10.17
CA GLY A 12 11.58 -3.82 -10.49
C GLY A 12 12.29 -2.48 -10.49
N TYR A 13 11.55 -1.42 -10.20
CA TYR A 13 12.04 -0.06 -10.03
C TYR A 13 12.01 0.32 -8.55
N CYS A 14 13.17 0.49 -7.95
CA CYS A 14 13.34 0.70 -6.52
C CYS A 14 13.54 2.18 -6.17
N PHE A 15 12.90 2.63 -5.09
CA PHE A 15 13.05 3.97 -4.51
C PHE A 15 13.72 3.90 -3.13
N PRO A 16 15.06 3.80 -3.04
CA PRO A 16 15.76 3.62 -1.77
C PRO A 16 15.64 4.81 -0.83
N ASN A 17 15.32 5.99 -1.34
CA ASN A 17 15.10 7.20 -0.56
C ASN A 17 13.62 7.61 -0.60
N ALA A 18 12.73 6.65 -0.31
CA ALA A 18 11.31 6.90 -0.16
C ALA A 18 10.96 7.25 1.30
N PHE A 19 10.04 8.20 1.48
CA PHE A 19 9.64 8.73 2.77
C PHE A 19 8.11 8.78 2.91
N ALA A 20 7.61 8.40 4.09
CA ALA A 20 6.22 8.57 4.46
C ALA A 20 5.88 10.06 4.69
N ASN A 21 4.66 10.45 4.36
CA ASN A 21 4.12 11.79 4.61
C ASN A 21 3.36 11.89 5.95
N GLY A 22 3.52 10.88 6.81
CA GLY A 22 2.92 10.83 8.14
C GLY A 22 3.50 9.69 8.97
N HIS A 23 2.96 9.53 10.19
CA HIS A 23 3.38 8.51 11.15
C HIS A 23 2.27 7.50 11.49
N LYS A 24 1.12 7.61 10.83
CA LYS A 24 -0.05 6.77 11.06
C LYS A 24 -0.66 6.30 9.76
N SER A 25 -1.23 5.12 9.76
CA SER A 25 -1.87 4.52 8.58
C SER A 25 -2.98 5.38 7.98
N ILE A 26 -3.74 6.09 8.81
CA ILE A 26 -4.79 7.03 8.38
C ILE A 26 -4.24 8.21 7.55
N GLU A 27 -2.95 8.53 7.68
CA GLU A 27 -2.27 9.61 6.96
C GLU A 27 -1.72 9.13 5.62
N ALA A 28 -1.36 7.86 5.53
CA ALA A 28 -0.80 7.27 4.32
C ALA A 28 -1.83 7.16 3.18
N LEU A 29 -3.08 6.83 3.50
CA LEU A 29 -4.11 6.60 2.49
C LEU A 29 -4.34 7.84 1.58
N PRO A 30 -4.56 9.06 2.12
CA PRO A 30 -4.62 10.27 1.30
C PRO A 30 -3.31 10.57 0.57
N SER A 31 -2.17 10.30 1.20
CA SER A 31 -0.86 10.56 0.59
C SER A 31 -0.63 9.70 -0.64
N VAL A 32 -0.96 8.42 -0.57
CA VAL A 32 -0.78 7.46 -1.68
C VAL A 32 -1.84 7.63 -2.77
N LEU A 33 -3.13 7.73 -2.39
CA LEU A 33 -4.23 7.69 -3.36
C LEU A 33 -4.60 9.07 -3.92
N SER A 34 -4.36 10.15 -3.18
CA SER A 34 -4.81 11.49 -3.54
C SER A 34 -3.66 12.50 -3.65
N SER A 35 -2.42 12.06 -3.43
CA SER A 35 -1.26 12.97 -3.39
C SER A 35 -1.40 14.10 -2.34
N ILE A 36 -2.14 13.86 -1.24
CA ILE A 36 -2.39 14.86 -0.19
C ILE A 36 -1.58 14.49 1.05
N PRO A 37 -0.57 15.31 1.42
CA PRO A 37 0.23 15.03 2.61
C PRO A 37 -0.54 15.30 3.89
N SER A 38 -0.16 14.64 4.98
CA SER A 38 -0.65 14.98 6.30
C SER A 38 0.17 16.12 6.93
N TYR A 39 -0.51 16.98 7.66
CA TYR A 39 0.12 18.02 8.49
C TYR A 39 -0.13 17.72 9.98
N ARG A 40 -0.69 18.67 10.71
CA ARG A 40 -1.00 18.51 12.14
C ARG A 40 -2.19 17.58 12.41
N THR A 41 -3.18 17.62 11.54
CA THR A 41 -4.36 16.76 11.61
C THR A 41 -4.41 15.88 10.38
N PRO A 42 -4.61 14.55 10.52
CA PRO A 42 -4.80 13.67 9.37
C PRO A 42 -5.91 14.20 8.45
N PHE A 43 -5.66 14.25 7.15
CA PHE A 43 -6.60 14.81 6.17
C PHE A 43 -7.99 14.15 6.27
N VAL A 44 -8.04 12.84 6.47
CA VAL A 44 -9.30 12.07 6.62
C VAL A 44 -10.20 12.60 7.76
N LEU A 45 -9.63 13.24 8.77
CA LEU A 45 -10.36 13.81 9.90
C LEU A 45 -10.72 15.29 9.72
N MET A 46 -10.32 15.90 8.62
CA MET A 46 -10.61 17.30 8.32
C MET A 46 -11.92 17.44 7.55
N PRO A 47 -12.69 18.52 7.76
CA PRO A 47 -13.91 18.79 6.98
C PRO A 47 -13.66 18.80 5.45
N GLN A 48 -12.49 19.21 5.01
CA GLN A 48 -12.07 19.22 3.61
C GLN A 48 -12.05 17.83 2.97
N ALA A 49 -11.88 16.78 3.75
CA ALA A 49 -11.94 15.40 3.26
C ALA A 49 -13.35 14.99 2.78
N LEU A 50 -14.39 15.73 3.17
CA LEU A 50 -15.76 15.51 2.71
C LEU A 50 -16.01 16.12 1.32
N ALA A 51 -15.12 16.98 0.83
CA ALA A 51 -15.19 17.50 -0.52
C ALA A 51 -14.75 16.41 -1.52
N GLU A 52 -15.29 16.48 -2.73
CA GLU A 52 -14.86 15.60 -3.82
C GLU A 52 -13.35 15.77 -4.05
N THR A 53 -12.61 14.67 -3.86
CA THR A 53 -11.18 14.62 -4.09
C THR A 53 -10.94 13.73 -5.31
N LYS A 54 -10.50 14.32 -6.43
CA LYS A 54 -10.14 13.53 -7.61
C LYS A 54 -8.84 12.75 -7.36
N ALA A 55 -8.95 11.69 -6.61
CA ALA A 55 -7.89 10.76 -6.28
C ALA A 55 -7.61 9.79 -7.43
N LEU A 56 -6.51 9.06 -7.38
CA LEU A 56 -6.14 8.07 -8.38
C LEU A 56 -7.28 7.11 -8.75
N PRO A 57 -8.05 6.52 -7.80
CA PRO A 57 -9.19 5.68 -8.17
C PRO A 57 -10.26 6.42 -8.97
N ALA A 58 -10.60 7.68 -8.60
CA ALA A 58 -11.58 8.47 -9.34
C ALA A 58 -11.13 8.78 -10.78
N LEU A 59 -9.87 9.21 -10.93
CA LEU A 59 -9.29 9.51 -12.24
C LEU A 59 -9.27 8.26 -13.14
N LEU A 60 -8.93 7.11 -12.60
CA LEU A 60 -8.92 5.85 -13.34
C LEU A 60 -10.34 5.34 -13.64
N ALA A 61 -11.30 5.55 -12.73
CA ALA A 61 -12.70 5.24 -13.00
C ALA A 61 -13.27 6.06 -14.18
N ASP A 62 -12.88 7.35 -14.29
CA ASP A 62 -13.21 8.21 -15.43
C ASP A 62 -12.62 7.68 -16.76
N GLU A 63 -11.56 6.85 -16.71
CA GLU A 63 -10.95 6.12 -17.83
C GLU A 63 -11.51 4.70 -18.02
N GLY A 64 -12.58 4.34 -17.32
CA GLY A 64 -13.24 3.05 -17.45
C GLY A 64 -12.67 1.92 -16.62
N TYR A 65 -11.78 2.19 -15.66
CA TYR A 65 -11.28 1.17 -14.75
C TYR A 65 -12.32 0.80 -13.71
N SER A 66 -12.41 -0.51 -13.40
CA SER A 66 -13.07 -0.99 -12.19
C SER A 66 -12.19 -0.70 -10.98
N THR A 67 -12.67 0.02 -9.95
CA THR A 67 -11.83 0.43 -8.83
C THR A 67 -12.23 -0.23 -7.53
N SER A 68 -11.25 -0.78 -6.80
CA SER A 68 -11.47 -1.52 -5.56
C SER A 68 -10.41 -1.24 -4.50
N PHE A 69 -10.82 -1.37 -3.23
CA PHE A 69 -9.94 -1.29 -2.07
C PHE A 69 -10.19 -2.47 -1.13
N PHE A 70 -9.13 -3.15 -0.75
CA PHE A 70 -9.15 -4.34 0.11
C PHE A 70 -8.53 -4.04 1.46
N ASN A 71 -9.29 -4.23 2.53
CA ASN A 71 -8.79 -4.10 3.90
C ASN A 71 -9.44 -5.16 4.79
N GLY A 72 -8.67 -6.11 5.28
CA GLY A 72 -9.14 -7.21 6.11
C GLY A 72 -9.70 -6.83 7.48
N SER A 73 -9.70 -5.54 7.85
CA SER A 73 -10.35 -5.05 9.08
C SER A 73 -11.86 -4.87 8.91
N GLY A 74 -12.56 -4.61 10.03
CA GLY A 74 -13.97 -4.25 9.99
C GLY A 74 -14.23 -3.01 9.13
N ARG A 75 -15.37 -2.97 8.43
CA ARG A 75 -15.71 -1.94 7.43
C ARG A 75 -15.57 -0.50 7.92
N GLY A 76 -15.86 -0.24 9.19
CA GLY A 76 -15.74 1.10 9.81
C GLY A 76 -14.36 1.43 10.37
N SER A 77 -13.38 0.52 10.28
CA SER A 77 -12.09 0.70 10.90
C SER A 77 -11.34 1.89 10.31
N MET A 78 -10.80 2.75 11.18
CA MET A 78 -9.98 3.93 10.85
C MET A 78 -10.56 4.89 9.79
N GLY A 79 -11.86 4.79 9.46
CA GLY A 79 -12.48 5.60 8.41
C GLY A 79 -12.04 5.28 6.99
N PHE A 80 -11.30 4.20 6.76
CA PHE A 80 -10.75 3.82 5.45
C PHE A 80 -11.84 3.63 4.40
N GLY A 81 -12.94 2.94 4.75
CA GLY A 81 -14.04 2.72 3.81
C GLY A 81 -14.71 4.02 3.38
N ALA A 82 -14.93 4.95 4.32
CA ALA A 82 -15.50 6.26 4.00
C ALA A 82 -14.57 7.06 3.08
N TYR A 83 -13.29 7.13 3.41
CA TYR A 83 -12.33 7.86 2.57
C TYR A 83 -12.15 7.19 1.20
N ALA A 84 -12.06 5.88 1.13
CA ALA A 84 -11.95 5.17 -0.15
C ALA A 84 -13.13 5.49 -1.08
N THR A 85 -14.35 5.55 -0.53
CA THR A 85 -15.55 5.96 -1.29
C THR A 85 -15.42 7.39 -1.83
N LEU A 86 -15.01 8.35 -0.98
CA LEU A 86 -14.77 9.73 -1.39
C LEU A 86 -13.64 9.87 -2.43
N ALA A 87 -12.64 9.00 -2.35
CA ALA A 87 -11.53 8.93 -3.30
C ALA A 87 -11.90 8.27 -4.65
N GLY A 88 -13.16 7.84 -4.83
CA GLY A 88 -13.63 7.25 -6.08
C GLY A 88 -13.50 5.73 -6.18
N VAL A 89 -13.28 5.03 -5.05
CA VAL A 89 -13.30 3.57 -5.02
C VAL A 89 -14.75 3.07 -5.13
N GLN A 90 -15.03 2.27 -6.15
CA GLN A 90 -16.35 1.72 -6.40
C GLN A 90 -16.70 0.54 -5.50
N ARG A 91 -15.71 -0.27 -5.09
CA ARG A 91 -15.91 -1.45 -4.25
C ARG A 91 -14.90 -1.50 -3.12
N TYR A 92 -15.41 -1.54 -1.88
CA TYR A 92 -14.60 -1.71 -0.67
C TYR A 92 -14.84 -3.09 -0.09
N TYR A 93 -13.80 -3.92 -0.05
CA TYR A 93 -13.81 -5.28 0.51
C TYR A 93 -13.22 -5.28 1.90
N SER A 94 -14.05 -5.64 2.88
CA SER A 94 -13.73 -5.65 4.31
C SER A 94 -13.69 -7.08 4.86
N ARG A 95 -13.42 -7.20 6.17
CA ARG A 95 -13.55 -8.48 6.88
C ARG A 95 -14.93 -9.10 6.69
N GLU A 96 -15.99 -8.30 6.80
CA GLU A 96 -17.37 -8.77 6.65
C GLU A 96 -17.64 -9.36 5.26
N ASP A 97 -16.99 -8.87 4.21
CA ASP A 97 -17.13 -9.43 2.86
C ASP A 97 -16.31 -10.71 2.71
N TYR A 98 -15.14 -10.77 3.31
CA TYR A 98 -14.32 -11.98 3.38
C TYR A 98 -15.07 -13.12 4.10
N GLU A 99 -15.61 -12.87 5.29
CA GLU A 99 -16.29 -13.86 6.13
C GLU A 99 -17.59 -14.42 5.51
N LYS A 100 -18.18 -13.74 4.52
CA LYS A 100 -19.33 -14.29 3.76
C LYS A 100 -18.98 -15.48 2.87
N VAL A 101 -17.73 -15.55 2.41
CA VAL A 101 -17.30 -16.52 1.39
C VAL A 101 -16.08 -17.34 1.82
N CYS A 102 -15.46 -16.99 2.94
CA CYS A 102 -14.25 -17.63 3.49
C CYS A 102 -14.44 -17.95 4.98
N SER A 103 -13.38 -18.39 5.63
CA SER A 103 -13.40 -18.81 7.03
C SER A 103 -13.40 -17.63 8.01
N THR A 104 -14.27 -17.66 9.02
CA THR A 104 -14.21 -16.74 10.16
C THR A 104 -13.03 -17.03 11.08
N GLY A 105 -12.41 -18.21 10.98
CA GLY A 105 -11.22 -18.61 11.75
C GLY A 105 -9.93 -17.89 11.30
N ASP A 106 -9.98 -17.12 10.21
CA ASP A 106 -8.84 -16.37 9.73
C ASP A 106 -8.71 -14.96 10.37
N PHE A 107 -9.57 -14.63 11.33
CA PHE A 107 -9.48 -13.40 12.12
C PHE A 107 -8.34 -13.50 13.14
N ASP A 108 -7.49 -12.48 13.19
CA ASP A 108 -6.29 -12.41 14.05
C ASP A 108 -6.58 -12.17 15.54
N GLY A 109 -7.84 -11.91 15.89
CA GLY A 109 -8.28 -11.58 17.24
C GLY A 109 -8.13 -10.10 17.62
N TYR A 110 -7.56 -9.26 16.74
CA TYR A 110 -7.24 -7.86 17.03
C TYR A 110 -7.76 -6.90 15.96
N TRP A 111 -7.17 -6.96 14.76
CA TRP A 111 -7.40 -5.98 13.71
C TRP A 111 -8.24 -6.49 12.56
N GLY A 112 -7.98 -7.71 12.10
CA GLY A 112 -8.69 -8.21 10.94
C GLY A 112 -8.25 -9.61 10.50
N ILE A 113 -8.50 -9.90 9.24
CA ILE A 113 -8.09 -11.16 8.62
C ILE A 113 -6.57 -11.17 8.41
N TRP A 114 -5.92 -12.30 8.69
CA TRP A 114 -4.51 -12.51 8.40
C TRP A 114 -4.18 -12.15 6.95
N ASP A 115 -3.02 -11.52 6.69
CA ASP A 115 -2.63 -11.06 5.36
C ASP A 115 -2.64 -12.19 4.32
N GLU A 116 -2.14 -13.38 4.65
CA GLU A 116 -2.08 -14.50 3.69
C GLU A 116 -3.46 -14.87 3.13
N PRO A 117 -4.45 -15.29 3.93
CA PRO A 117 -5.77 -15.67 3.42
C PRO A 117 -6.50 -14.48 2.78
N PHE A 118 -6.32 -13.24 3.30
CA PHE A 118 -6.96 -12.07 2.73
C PHE A 118 -6.41 -11.70 1.36
N LEU A 119 -5.10 -11.78 1.13
CA LEU A 119 -4.49 -11.57 -0.17
C LEU A 119 -4.85 -12.68 -1.17
N GLN A 120 -5.05 -13.93 -0.72
CA GLN A 120 -5.58 -15.00 -1.57
C GLN A 120 -7.04 -14.72 -1.98
N TYR A 121 -7.86 -14.20 -1.06
CA TYR A 121 -9.21 -13.72 -1.37
C TYR A 121 -9.17 -12.58 -2.40
N MET A 122 -8.28 -11.60 -2.23
CA MET A 122 -8.07 -10.52 -3.20
C MET A 122 -7.73 -11.07 -4.58
N SER A 123 -6.77 -12.01 -4.69
CA SER A 123 -6.39 -12.61 -5.97
C SER A 123 -7.58 -13.23 -6.71
N ARG A 124 -8.40 -14.03 -6.00
CA ARG A 124 -9.63 -14.62 -6.58
C ARG A 124 -10.63 -13.57 -7.03
N THR A 125 -10.85 -12.55 -6.19
CA THR A 125 -11.79 -11.46 -6.51
C THR A 125 -11.35 -10.67 -7.74
N LEU A 126 -10.05 -10.43 -7.89
CA LEU A 126 -9.51 -9.72 -9.06
C LEU A 126 -9.68 -10.52 -10.35
N SER A 127 -9.62 -11.85 -10.29
CA SER A 127 -9.85 -12.72 -11.47
C SER A 127 -11.29 -12.68 -11.97
N GLU A 128 -12.22 -12.23 -11.14
CA GLU A 128 -13.64 -12.01 -11.49
C GLU A 128 -13.95 -10.53 -11.78
N THR A 129 -12.98 -9.63 -11.60
CA THR A 129 -13.17 -8.18 -11.78
C THR A 129 -12.98 -7.79 -13.25
N PRO A 130 -13.90 -7.01 -13.84
CA PRO A 130 -13.73 -6.51 -15.21
C PRO A 130 -12.45 -5.69 -15.38
N GLU A 131 -11.71 -5.98 -16.46
CA GLU A 131 -10.53 -5.21 -16.86
C GLU A 131 -10.90 -4.01 -17.75
N PRO A 132 -10.17 -2.90 -17.71
CA PRO A 132 -9.04 -2.67 -16.80
C PRO A 132 -9.50 -2.43 -15.37
N PHE A 133 -8.66 -2.76 -14.39
CA PHE A 133 -8.97 -2.50 -12.99
C PHE A 133 -7.83 -1.79 -12.24
N PHE A 134 -8.21 -1.04 -11.21
CA PHE A 134 -7.34 -0.53 -10.16
C PHE A 134 -7.73 -1.21 -8.85
N ALA A 135 -6.77 -1.77 -8.15
CA ALA A 135 -6.98 -2.38 -6.84
C ALA A 135 -5.90 -1.92 -5.85
N SER A 136 -6.32 -1.53 -4.67
CA SER A 136 -5.41 -1.23 -3.56
C SER A 136 -5.71 -2.16 -2.39
N ALA A 137 -4.67 -2.63 -1.70
CA ALA A 137 -4.79 -3.46 -0.51
C ALA A 137 -4.00 -2.84 0.65
N PHE A 138 -4.56 -2.96 1.86
CA PHE A 138 -3.91 -2.57 3.09
C PHE A 138 -3.71 -3.81 3.96
N THR A 139 -2.44 -4.20 4.19
CA THR A 139 -2.07 -5.36 5.02
C THR A 139 -2.06 -4.99 6.50
N LEU A 140 -2.33 -5.97 7.38
CA LEU A 140 -2.56 -5.72 8.80
C LEU A 140 -1.63 -6.46 9.74
N THR A 141 -1.05 -7.60 9.34
CA THR A 141 -0.35 -8.49 10.28
C THR A 141 0.96 -7.90 10.81
N SER A 142 1.57 -6.95 10.09
CA SER A 142 2.73 -6.20 10.59
C SER A 142 2.39 -5.07 11.56
N HIS A 143 1.11 -4.91 11.96
CA HIS A 143 0.65 -3.95 12.96
C HIS A 143 0.79 -4.50 14.39
N HIS A 144 0.92 -3.62 15.39
CA HIS A 144 0.84 -4.00 16.81
C HIS A 144 -0.46 -4.77 17.10
N PRO A 145 -0.46 -5.88 17.85
CA PRO A 145 0.57 -6.43 18.72
C PRO A 145 1.61 -7.34 18.04
N PHE A 146 1.73 -7.34 16.70
CA PHE A 146 2.72 -8.09 15.92
C PHE A 146 2.61 -9.60 16.11
N VAL A 147 1.42 -10.11 16.22
CA VAL A 147 1.16 -11.55 16.27
C VAL A 147 1.16 -12.13 14.86
N VAL A 148 1.47 -13.41 14.74
CA VAL A 148 1.39 -14.17 13.49
C VAL A 148 0.60 -15.45 13.73
N PRO A 149 0.00 -16.08 12.71
CA PRO A 149 -0.70 -17.35 12.88
C PRO A 149 0.22 -18.40 13.52
N GLU A 150 -0.30 -19.17 14.49
CA GLU A 150 0.44 -20.16 15.27
C GLU A 150 1.24 -21.13 14.38
N ARG A 151 0.65 -21.56 13.25
CA ARG A 151 1.29 -22.43 12.27
C ARG A 151 2.61 -21.88 11.69
N TYR A 152 2.85 -20.58 11.81
CA TYR A 152 4.06 -19.89 11.31
C TYR A 152 4.98 -19.39 12.43
N ALA A 153 4.53 -19.44 13.68
CA ALA A 153 5.27 -18.83 14.81
C ALA A 153 6.70 -19.38 15.00
N ASP A 154 6.92 -20.67 14.66
CA ASP A 154 8.23 -21.30 14.79
C ASP A 154 9.02 -21.39 13.47
N THR A 155 8.38 -21.11 12.33
CA THR A 155 9.04 -21.20 11.02
C THR A 155 9.52 -19.84 10.51
N LEU A 156 8.88 -18.75 10.94
CA LEU A 156 9.28 -17.40 10.55
C LEU A 156 10.44 -16.90 11.43
N PRO A 157 11.38 -16.13 10.84
CA PRO A 157 12.53 -15.63 11.57
C PRO A 157 12.12 -14.68 12.70
N LYS A 158 12.60 -14.96 13.91
CA LYS A 158 12.43 -14.12 15.09
C LYS A 158 13.58 -13.10 15.13
N GLY A 159 13.27 -11.81 15.10
CA GLY A 159 14.26 -10.74 15.17
C GLY A 159 14.43 -10.19 16.58
N LYS A 160 14.98 -8.98 16.70
CA LYS A 160 15.19 -8.29 17.98
C LYS A 160 13.90 -7.77 18.60
N THR A 161 12.88 -7.55 17.80
CA THR A 161 11.56 -7.08 18.22
C THR A 161 10.47 -7.90 17.55
N LYS A 162 9.24 -7.83 18.04
CA LYS A 162 8.11 -8.62 17.53
C LYS A 162 7.73 -8.22 16.09
N VAL A 163 7.93 -6.96 15.70
CA VAL A 163 7.61 -6.48 14.36
C VAL A 163 8.33 -7.27 13.26
N HIS A 164 9.54 -7.75 13.53
CA HIS A 164 10.31 -8.51 12.54
C HIS A 164 9.57 -9.77 12.05
N GLN A 165 8.92 -10.47 12.97
CA GLN A 165 8.17 -11.68 12.61
C GLN A 165 6.88 -11.33 11.85
N GLY A 166 6.19 -10.25 12.24
CA GLY A 166 5.02 -9.74 11.52
C GLY A 166 5.37 -9.33 10.08
N VAL A 167 6.47 -8.59 9.91
CA VAL A 167 6.98 -8.20 8.58
C VAL A 167 7.38 -9.41 7.75
N ALA A 168 8.04 -10.41 8.35
CA ALA A 168 8.40 -11.64 7.64
C ALA A 168 7.16 -12.44 7.20
N TYR A 169 6.09 -12.43 7.99
CA TYR A 169 4.82 -13.04 7.62
C TYR A 169 4.16 -12.30 6.44
N THR A 170 4.11 -10.97 6.49
CA THR A 170 3.56 -10.16 5.39
C THR A 170 4.35 -10.36 4.10
N ASP A 171 5.69 -10.42 4.16
CA ASP A 171 6.55 -10.73 2.99
C ASP A 171 6.21 -12.09 2.37
N MET A 172 6.05 -13.11 3.22
CA MET A 172 5.61 -14.45 2.77
C MET A 172 4.20 -14.42 2.17
N ALA A 173 3.27 -13.68 2.77
CA ALA A 173 1.90 -13.54 2.27
C ALA A 173 1.86 -12.85 0.90
N LEU A 174 2.65 -11.79 0.70
CA LEU A 174 2.83 -11.11 -0.57
C LEU A 174 3.44 -12.04 -1.63
N LYS A 175 4.46 -12.82 -1.26
CA LYS A 175 5.04 -13.84 -2.16
C LYS A 175 3.97 -14.81 -2.66
N LYS A 176 3.18 -15.37 -1.76
CA LYS A 176 2.10 -16.31 -2.12
C LYS A 176 1.01 -15.66 -2.98
N PHE A 177 0.68 -14.40 -2.70
CA PHE A 177 -0.23 -13.62 -3.54
C PHE A 177 0.30 -13.51 -4.97
N MET A 178 1.56 -13.11 -5.14
CA MET A 178 2.17 -12.98 -6.46
C MET A 178 2.30 -14.32 -7.19
N GLU A 179 2.64 -15.41 -6.49
CA GLU A 179 2.70 -16.77 -7.05
C GLU A 179 1.32 -17.25 -7.53
N THR A 180 0.26 -17.01 -6.77
CA THR A 180 -1.11 -17.35 -7.17
C THR A 180 -1.56 -16.50 -8.35
N SER A 181 -1.41 -15.20 -8.24
CA SER A 181 -1.83 -14.22 -9.25
C SER A 181 -1.05 -14.35 -10.56
N SER A 182 0.19 -14.87 -10.53
CA SER A 182 1.00 -15.07 -11.74
C SER A 182 0.39 -16.04 -12.76
N LYS A 183 -0.60 -16.80 -12.35
CA LYS A 183 -1.35 -17.74 -13.21
C LYS A 183 -2.52 -17.07 -13.93
N GLU A 184 -2.87 -15.86 -13.52
CA GLU A 184 -4.02 -15.13 -14.04
C GLU A 184 -3.68 -14.31 -15.28
N PRO A 185 -4.60 -14.20 -16.26
CA PRO A 185 -4.35 -13.47 -17.51
C PRO A 185 -3.98 -11.99 -17.33
N TRP A 186 -4.53 -11.34 -16.30
CA TRP A 186 -4.30 -9.93 -16.00
C TRP A 186 -2.89 -9.65 -15.45
N PHE A 187 -2.22 -10.63 -14.84
CA PHE A 187 -0.97 -10.45 -14.09
C PHE A 187 0.13 -9.77 -14.91
N ARG A 188 0.37 -10.23 -16.15
CA ARG A 188 1.46 -9.70 -16.99
C ARG A 188 1.24 -8.26 -17.47
N ARG A 189 0.01 -7.76 -17.35
CA ARG A 189 -0.39 -6.40 -17.76
C ARG A 189 -0.62 -5.48 -16.56
N THR A 190 -0.14 -5.87 -15.39
CA THR A 190 -0.36 -5.14 -14.13
C THR A 190 0.91 -4.45 -13.68
N ILE A 191 0.78 -3.20 -13.27
CA ILE A 191 1.80 -2.46 -12.52
C ILE A 191 1.53 -2.72 -11.03
N PHE A 192 2.45 -3.41 -10.36
CA PHE A 192 2.38 -3.64 -8.92
C PHE A 192 3.17 -2.55 -8.19
N VAL A 193 2.57 -1.96 -7.17
CA VAL A 193 3.21 -0.96 -6.31
C VAL A 193 3.22 -1.48 -4.88
N PHE A 194 4.39 -1.52 -4.28
CA PHE A 194 4.56 -1.88 -2.87
C PHE A 194 5.11 -0.68 -2.13
N VAL A 195 4.34 -0.18 -1.17
CA VAL A 195 4.70 0.99 -0.37
C VAL A 195 4.30 0.75 1.09
N ALA A 196 5.20 1.04 2.02
CA ALA A 196 4.82 1.03 3.43
C ALA A 196 4.05 2.33 3.78
N ASP A 197 3.13 2.21 4.73
CA ASP A 197 2.32 3.32 5.20
C ASP A 197 3.11 4.30 6.09
N HIS A 198 3.91 3.77 7.00
CA HIS A 198 4.83 4.53 7.87
C HIS A 198 5.90 3.60 8.46
N VAL A 199 6.81 4.18 9.22
CA VAL A 199 7.84 3.43 9.97
C VAL A 199 7.22 2.81 11.22
N SER A 200 7.70 1.61 11.61
CA SER A 200 7.26 0.95 12.84
C SER A 200 7.59 1.77 14.09
N SER A 201 6.69 1.72 15.08
CA SER A 201 6.94 2.26 16.42
C SER A 201 8.02 1.46 17.20
N GLU A 202 8.28 0.21 16.83
CA GLU A 202 9.36 -0.60 17.40
C GLU A 202 10.70 -0.26 16.74
N THR A 203 11.39 0.72 17.28
CA THR A 203 12.71 1.15 16.80
C THR A 203 13.83 0.45 17.56
N PHE A 204 14.81 -0.09 16.85
CA PHE A 204 15.95 -0.79 17.43
C PHE A 204 17.29 -0.41 16.76
N ALA A 205 17.26 0.28 15.65
CA ALA A 205 18.43 0.70 14.90
C ALA A 205 18.64 2.21 15.04
N PRO A 206 19.87 2.68 15.35
CA PRO A 206 20.14 4.12 15.51
C PRO A 206 19.73 4.96 14.28
N LYS A 207 19.79 4.38 13.09
CA LYS A 207 19.39 5.07 11.83
C LYS A 207 17.91 5.46 11.81
N THR A 208 17.04 4.67 12.45
CA THR A 208 15.59 4.96 12.50
C THR A 208 15.23 6.02 13.52
N LEU A 209 16.16 6.38 14.42
CA LEU A 209 15.98 7.43 15.43
C LEU A 209 16.30 8.84 14.91
N THR A 210 16.81 8.96 13.69
CA THR A 210 17.04 10.27 13.08
C THR A 210 15.74 10.82 12.46
N PRO A 211 15.57 12.13 12.32
CA PRO A 211 14.37 12.71 11.68
C PRO A 211 14.06 12.12 10.31
N THR A 212 15.09 11.90 9.47
CA THR A 212 14.93 11.26 8.15
C THR A 212 14.70 9.74 8.24
N GLY A 213 15.37 9.06 9.15
CA GLY A 213 15.20 7.61 9.37
C GLY A 213 13.84 7.25 9.92
N ASN A 214 13.22 8.16 10.68
CA ASN A 214 11.90 7.98 11.28
C ASN A 214 10.73 8.09 10.27
N THR A 215 11.02 8.46 9.03
CA THR A 215 10.01 8.54 7.95
C THR A 215 10.40 7.73 6.72
N ARG A 216 11.58 7.09 6.71
CA ARG A 216 12.08 6.31 5.57
C ARG A 216 11.35 4.97 5.47
N ILE A 217 10.76 4.70 4.31
CA ILE A 217 9.91 3.53 4.05
C ILE A 217 10.38 2.74 2.85
N VAL A 218 9.86 1.50 2.73
CA VAL A 218 9.96 0.70 1.51
C VAL A 218 9.01 1.28 0.46
N CYS A 219 9.52 1.44 -0.77
CA CYS A 219 8.72 1.78 -1.93
C CYS A 219 9.36 1.19 -3.19
N LEU A 220 8.57 0.50 -4.00
CA LEU A 220 8.99 -0.04 -5.29
C LEU A 220 7.81 -0.21 -6.25
N ILE A 221 8.11 -0.20 -7.54
CA ILE A 221 7.21 -0.54 -8.64
C ILE A 221 7.75 -1.82 -9.29
N TYR A 222 6.87 -2.78 -9.55
CA TYR A 222 7.20 -4.02 -10.23
C TYR A 222 6.24 -4.27 -11.39
N THR A 223 6.80 -4.54 -12.57
CA THR A 223 6.05 -4.97 -13.76
C THR A 223 6.54 -6.34 -14.18
N PRO A 224 5.65 -7.35 -14.27
CA PRO A 224 6.06 -8.73 -14.62
C PRO A 224 6.71 -8.88 -16.00
N ASP A 225 6.41 -7.95 -16.90
CA ASP A 225 7.03 -7.90 -18.24
C ASP A 225 8.41 -7.22 -18.25
N GLY A 226 8.81 -6.63 -17.13
CA GLY A 226 10.07 -5.93 -16.96
C GLY A 226 10.17 -4.59 -17.68
N SER A 227 9.05 -4.00 -18.09
CA SER A 227 8.99 -2.69 -18.78
C SER A 227 9.48 -1.54 -17.89
N VAL A 228 9.31 -1.65 -16.57
CA VAL A 228 9.75 -0.63 -15.60
C VAL A 228 10.79 -1.26 -14.67
N ARG A 229 12.07 -0.93 -14.91
CA ARG A 229 13.20 -1.43 -14.12
C ARG A 229 14.19 -0.31 -13.84
N GLY A 230 14.82 -0.36 -12.68
CA GLY A 230 15.88 0.58 -12.35
C GLY A 230 15.89 0.98 -10.87
N ARG A 231 16.51 2.12 -10.63
CA ARG A 231 16.69 2.66 -9.29
C ARG A 231 16.68 4.18 -9.33
N HIS A 232 15.85 4.80 -8.52
CA HIS A 232 15.76 6.24 -8.38
C HIS A 232 16.51 6.70 -7.13
N GLU A 233 17.65 7.38 -7.31
CA GLU A 233 18.48 7.83 -6.18
C GLU A 233 17.97 9.12 -5.53
N GLY A 234 17.02 9.80 -6.16
CA GLY A 234 16.41 11.03 -5.63
C GLY A 234 15.46 10.75 -4.46
N VAL A 235 15.02 11.80 -3.80
CA VAL A 235 14.00 11.75 -2.75
C VAL A 235 12.64 11.53 -3.38
N VAL A 236 11.89 10.58 -2.81
CA VAL A 236 10.51 10.24 -3.19
C VAL A 236 9.63 10.22 -1.95
N GLN A 237 8.40 10.65 -2.08
CA GLN A 237 7.41 10.62 -1.00
C GLN A 237 6.15 9.86 -1.45
N GLN A 238 5.31 9.46 -0.50
CA GLN A 238 4.04 8.80 -0.82
C GLN A 238 3.16 9.65 -1.74
N ILE A 239 3.18 10.98 -1.58
CA ILE A 239 2.43 11.91 -2.43
C ILE A 239 2.88 11.90 -3.90
N ASP A 240 4.08 11.42 -4.19
CA ASP A 240 4.60 11.31 -5.56
C ASP A 240 4.06 10.10 -6.32
N LEU A 241 3.48 9.12 -5.61
CA LEU A 241 3.02 7.87 -6.22
C LEU A 241 1.87 8.08 -7.21
N MET A 242 0.84 8.85 -6.83
CA MET A 242 -0.29 9.13 -7.72
C MET A 242 0.16 9.76 -9.04
N PRO A 243 0.89 10.90 -9.08
CA PRO A 243 1.34 11.48 -10.34
C PRO A 243 2.31 10.58 -11.11
N THR A 244 3.19 9.83 -10.43
CA THR A 244 4.10 8.88 -11.07
C THR A 244 3.35 7.74 -11.77
N LEU A 245 2.32 7.21 -11.14
CA LEU A 245 1.49 6.15 -11.74
C LEU A 245 0.64 6.67 -12.90
N LEU A 246 0.09 7.88 -12.78
CA LEU A 246 -0.62 8.52 -13.88
C LEU A 246 0.31 8.75 -15.09
N GLY A 247 1.54 9.19 -14.86
CA GLY A 247 2.56 9.31 -15.90
C GLY A 247 2.91 7.97 -16.58
N LEU A 248 3.09 6.90 -15.79
CA LEU A 248 3.34 5.55 -16.32
C LEU A 248 2.18 5.02 -17.16
N LEU A 249 0.94 5.39 -16.80
CA LEU A 249 -0.28 4.99 -17.52
C LEU A 249 -0.58 5.90 -18.73
N GLY A 250 0.20 6.96 -18.95
CA GLY A 250 0.00 7.90 -20.04
C GLY A 250 -1.25 8.78 -19.87
N TYR A 251 -1.65 9.06 -18.62
CA TYR A 251 -2.79 9.91 -18.33
C TYR A 251 -2.50 11.37 -18.74
N ASP A 252 -3.29 11.91 -19.66
CA ASP A 252 -3.04 13.21 -20.30
C ASP A 252 -4.03 14.33 -19.89
N LYS A 253 -4.99 14.03 -19.00
CA LYS A 253 -5.97 15.00 -18.52
C LYS A 253 -5.46 15.79 -17.31
N PRO A 254 -5.91 17.03 -17.08
CA PRO A 254 -5.55 17.79 -15.90
C PRO A 254 -5.99 17.12 -14.60
N TYR A 255 -5.11 17.10 -13.61
CA TYR A 255 -5.37 16.66 -12.25
C TYR A 255 -4.59 17.53 -11.26
N PHE A 256 -4.96 17.46 -9.98
CA PHE A 256 -4.26 18.13 -8.89
C PHE A 256 -3.45 17.13 -8.09
N ALA A 257 -2.20 17.47 -7.78
CA ALA A 257 -1.32 16.71 -6.90
C ALA A 257 -0.41 17.65 -6.10
N PHE A 258 -0.08 17.31 -4.87
CA PHE A 258 1.02 17.95 -4.12
C PHE A 258 2.37 17.32 -4.47
N GLY A 259 2.39 16.06 -4.87
CA GLY A 259 3.56 15.36 -5.37
C GLY A 259 3.81 15.60 -6.84
N ARG A 260 4.78 14.88 -7.39
CA ARG A 260 5.21 15.00 -8.79
C ARG A 260 5.47 13.61 -9.39
N ASP A 261 5.50 13.53 -10.70
CA ASP A 261 5.98 12.36 -11.43
C ASP A 261 7.51 12.26 -11.33
N VAL A 262 7.99 11.38 -10.45
CA VAL A 262 9.43 11.23 -10.18
C VAL A 262 10.20 10.52 -11.28
N LEU A 263 9.52 9.94 -12.26
CA LEU A 263 10.17 9.29 -13.42
C LEU A 263 10.42 10.27 -14.55
N HIS A 264 9.66 11.36 -14.65
CA HIS A 264 9.76 12.34 -15.72
C HIS A 264 10.15 13.74 -15.23
N GLU A 265 10.00 14.05 -13.95
CA GLU A 265 10.31 15.35 -13.38
C GLU A 265 11.52 15.32 -12.45
N THR A 266 12.37 16.36 -12.53
CA THR A 266 13.49 16.53 -11.61
C THR A 266 13.15 17.52 -10.50
N GLY A 267 13.21 17.09 -9.26
CA GLY A 267 13.05 17.91 -8.07
C GLY A 267 13.75 17.25 -6.88
N ARG A 268 14.08 18.01 -5.83
CA ARG A 268 14.93 17.53 -4.73
C ARG A 268 14.37 17.78 -3.34
N THR A 269 13.15 18.30 -3.21
CA THR A 269 12.56 18.66 -1.91
C THR A 269 11.60 17.59 -1.44
N ALA A 270 11.71 17.23 -0.16
CA ALA A 270 10.76 16.44 0.57
C ALA A 270 10.06 17.32 1.61
N MET A 271 8.76 17.08 1.81
CA MET A 271 7.99 17.71 2.86
C MET A 271 7.87 16.74 4.03
N ALA A 272 8.41 17.11 5.19
CA ALA A 272 8.25 16.36 6.43
C ALA A 272 7.48 17.21 7.44
N THR A 273 6.57 16.59 8.16
CA THR A 273 5.91 17.21 9.31
C THR A 273 6.48 16.64 10.59
N ASN A 274 6.97 17.51 11.47
CA ASN A 274 7.25 17.13 12.85
C ASN A 274 5.93 17.22 13.62
N SER A 275 5.38 16.08 14.00
CA SER A 275 4.24 15.97 14.92
C SER A 275 4.76 15.68 16.32
#